data_014fdb6cd0189245de61bce4b440cb7f
#
_entry.id   014fdb6cd0189245de61bce4b440cb7f
#
_cell.length_a   1.000
_cell.length_b   1.000
_cell.length_c   1.000
_cell.angle_alpha   90.00
_cell.angle_beta   90.00
_cell.angle_gamma   90.00
#
_symmetry.space_group_name_H-M   'P 1'
#
loop_
_entity.id
_entity.type
_entity.pdbx_description
1 polymer ?
#
loop_
_entity_poly.entity_id
_entity_poly.type
_entity_poly.pdbx_seq_one_letter_code
_entity_poly.pdbx_strand_id
1 'polypeptide(L)'
;MATPDVMPLRSDTSFAAGTREEILDKWDEEIEQQKINISYNSEVTGISGEKGNFTLEVKGGRTIKANHIVLSIGMQGNLRKLDVEGDDWEFVQYQLDDPEEYEDETIIVVGAGDAAIENAVALAAQNSVALVNRKGEFARIKAGNLTLITEAIDSGLLECYYNATTARVSPGKIILKTPDGETTVPCDRIIARLGAMAPRRFVESRGITFTSDEPSALPELSERYESSVPGLYVVGALAGYPLIKLAMNQGYEVVETISGNEIPPADEPLLEEKFAALPGRK
;
A
#
# COMPACT_ATOMS: atom_id res chain seq x y z
N MET A 1 3.38 -0.27 18.67
CA MET A 1 3.91 -0.85 17.42
C MET A 1 5.41 -0.90 17.52
N ALA A 2 6.02 -2.05 17.28
CA ALA A 2 7.48 -2.11 17.15
C ALA A 2 7.87 -1.26 15.94
N THR A 3 8.88 -0.42 16.10
CA THR A 3 9.46 0.30 14.96
C THR A 3 10.08 -0.70 13.99
N PRO A 4 10.19 -0.41 12.69
CA PRO A 4 10.83 -1.29 11.71
C PRO A 4 12.24 -1.75 12.12
N ASP A 5 12.95 -0.92 12.90
CA ASP A 5 14.31 -1.22 13.39
C ASP A 5 14.36 -2.27 14.50
N VAL A 6 13.24 -2.53 15.17
CA VAL A 6 13.14 -3.51 16.27
C VAL A 6 12.73 -4.90 15.76
N MET A 7 12.02 -4.99 14.61
CA MET A 7 11.60 -6.27 14.05
C MET A 7 12.78 -6.98 13.38
N PRO A 8 13.25 -8.14 13.90
CA PRO A 8 14.28 -8.92 13.23
C PRO A 8 13.72 -9.56 11.94
N LEU A 9 14.57 -9.68 10.94
CA LEU A 9 14.28 -10.52 9.79
C LEU A 9 14.63 -11.98 10.10
N ARG A 10 13.83 -12.90 9.60
CA ARG A 10 14.05 -14.34 9.73
C ARG A 10 14.90 -14.92 8.61
N SER A 11 14.90 -14.27 7.45
CA SER A 11 15.71 -14.65 6.32
C SER A 11 17.12 -14.05 6.43
N ASP A 12 18.07 -14.63 5.70
CA ASP A 12 19.42 -14.07 5.55
C ASP A 12 19.45 -12.77 4.72
N THR A 13 18.33 -12.43 4.09
CA THR A 13 18.15 -11.18 3.35
C THR A 13 18.20 -10.00 4.31
N SER A 14 19.09 -9.04 4.07
CA SER A 14 19.18 -7.84 4.89
C SER A 14 18.24 -6.76 4.35
N PHE A 15 17.51 -6.09 5.25
CA PHE A 15 16.71 -4.91 4.93
C PHE A 15 17.12 -3.75 5.83
N ALA A 16 17.66 -2.69 5.21
CA ALA A 16 17.98 -1.43 5.87
C ALA A 16 17.06 -0.32 5.35
N ALA A 17 16.88 0.73 6.14
CA ALA A 17 16.24 1.95 5.65
C ALA A 17 17.14 2.60 4.59
N GLY A 18 16.53 3.11 3.53
CA GLY A 18 17.22 3.74 2.40
C GLY A 18 16.20 4.38 1.47
N THR A 19 16.69 4.95 0.37
CA THR A 19 15.82 5.41 -0.72
C THR A 19 15.11 4.22 -1.38
N ARG A 20 14.08 4.51 -2.16
CA ARG A 20 13.36 3.49 -2.94
C ARG A 20 14.31 2.77 -3.90
N GLU A 21 15.15 3.52 -4.56
CA GLU A 21 16.12 3.04 -5.55
C GLU A 21 17.14 2.09 -4.90
N GLU A 22 17.77 2.50 -3.79
CA GLU A 22 18.72 1.66 -3.07
C GLU A 22 18.12 0.31 -2.61
N ILE A 23 16.85 0.33 -2.22
CA ILE A 23 16.15 -0.91 -1.81
C ILE A 23 15.88 -1.80 -3.02
N LEU A 24 15.45 -1.23 -4.15
CA LEU A 24 15.16 -1.98 -5.36
C LEU A 24 16.43 -2.57 -5.97
N ASP A 25 17.50 -1.80 -6.09
CA ASP A 25 18.80 -2.27 -6.60
C ASP A 25 19.31 -3.47 -5.79
N LYS A 26 19.20 -3.37 -4.46
CA LYS A 26 19.60 -4.47 -3.59
C LYS A 26 18.75 -5.73 -3.78
N TRP A 27 17.45 -5.59 -3.93
CA TRP A 27 16.58 -6.73 -4.20
C TRP A 27 16.85 -7.37 -5.58
N ASP A 28 17.16 -6.56 -6.58
CA ASP A 28 17.54 -7.07 -7.90
C ASP A 28 18.86 -7.86 -7.82
N GLU A 29 19.86 -7.38 -7.08
CA GLU A 29 21.08 -8.12 -6.82
C GLU A 29 20.82 -9.47 -6.11
N GLU A 30 19.96 -9.48 -5.10
CA GLU A 30 19.59 -10.72 -4.38
C GLU A 30 18.83 -11.70 -5.27
N ILE A 31 17.94 -11.24 -6.13
CA ILE A 31 17.21 -12.06 -7.11
C ILE A 31 18.19 -12.74 -8.06
N GLU A 32 19.20 -12.02 -8.55
CA GLU A 32 20.23 -12.57 -9.43
C GLU A 32 21.13 -13.58 -8.72
N GLN A 33 21.61 -13.25 -7.52
CA GLN A 33 22.48 -14.12 -6.72
C GLN A 33 21.80 -15.43 -6.37
N GLN A 34 20.53 -15.37 -5.98
CA GLN A 34 19.74 -16.53 -5.58
C GLN A 34 19.07 -17.23 -6.78
N LYS A 35 19.22 -16.69 -7.98
CA LYS A 35 18.64 -17.23 -9.22
C LYS A 35 17.13 -17.45 -9.12
N ILE A 36 16.43 -16.48 -8.54
CA ILE A 36 14.98 -16.56 -8.39
C ILE A 36 14.33 -16.49 -9.78
N ASN A 37 13.48 -17.47 -10.09
CA ASN A 37 12.79 -17.52 -11.38
C ASN A 37 11.61 -16.54 -11.40
N ILE A 38 11.77 -15.40 -12.04
CA ILE A 38 10.73 -14.36 -12.19
C ILE A 38 10.26 -14.32 -13.65
N SER A 39 8.94 -14.35 -13.83
CA SER A 39 8.29 -14.09 -15.11
C SER A 39 7.68 -12.69 -15.11
N TYR A 40 8.39 -11.72 -15.63
CA TYR A 40 7.91 -10.35 -15.82
C TYR A 40 6.77 -10.27 -16.84
N ASN A 41 5.96 -9.21 -16.78
CA ASN A 41 4.84 -8.96 -17.70
C ASN A 41 3.87 -10.15 -17.81
N SER A 42 3.67 -10.87 -16.70
CA SER A 42 2.91 -12.12 -16.63
C SER A 42 1.73 -11.95 -15.68
N GLU A 43 0.67 -11.27 -16.14
CA GLU A 43 -0.55 -11.04 -15.38
C GLU A 43 -1.32 -12.36 -15.20
N VAL A 44 -1.50 -12.79 -13.94
CA VAL A 44 -2.32 -13.94 -13.59
C VAL A 44 -3.78 -13.53 -13.60
N THR A 45 -4.55 -14.10 -14.51
CA THR A 45 -5.97 -13.81 -14.72
C THR A 45 -6.89 -14.85 -14.10
N GLY A 46 -6.37 -16.05 -13.82
CA GLY A 46 -7.11 -17.18 -13.30
C GLY A 46 -6.28 -18.06 -12.35
N ILE A 47 -6.92 -18.60 -11.31
CA ILE A 47 -6.39 -19.67 -10.47
C ILE A 47 -7.52 -20.70 -10.31
N SER A 48 -7.23 -21.95 -10.58
CA SER A 48 -8.15 -23.07 -10.44
C SER A 48 -7.42 -24.33 -9.92
N GLY A 49 -8.16 -25.33 -9.49
CA GLY A 49 -7.61 -26.55 -8.94
C GLY A 49 -7.58 -26.53 -7.42
N GLU A 50 -6.73 -27.39 -6.85
CA GLU A 50 -6.63 -27.63 -5.40
C GLU A 50 -5.18 -27.83 -4.98
N LYS A 51 -4.94 -27.88 -3.68
CA LYS A 51 -3.61 -28.13 -3.09
C LYS A 51 -2.92 -29.32 -3.77
N GLY A 52 -1.71 -29.11 -4.25
CA GLY A 52 -0.90 -30.08 -4.99
C GLY A 52 -1.16 -30.10 -6.50
N ASN A 53 -2.21 -29.43 -7.01
CA ASN A 53 -2.52 -29.41 -8.45
C ASN A 53 -3.25 -28.11 -8.88
N PHE A 54 -2.71 -26.98 -8.50
CA PHE A 54 -3.21 -25.71 -9.00
C PHE A 54 -2.83 -25.45 -10.45
N THR A 55 -3.68 -24.70 -11.13
CA THR A 55 -3.43 -24.16 -12.47
C THR A 55 -3.62 -22.64 -12.42
N LEU A 56 -2.57 -21.90 -12.77
CA LEU A 56 -2.63 -20.45 -12.95
C LEU A 56 -2.76 -20.15 -14.44
N GLU A 57 -3.73 -19.33 -14.77
CA GLU A 57 -3.93 -18.79 -16.12
C GLU A 57 -3.22 -17.45 -16.22
N VAL A 58 -2.38 -17.30 -17.23
CA VAL A 58 -1.64 -16.06 -17.49
C VAL A 58 -2.20 -15.41 -18.74
N LYS A 59 -2.35 -14.09 -18.71
CA LYS A 59 -2.80 -13.31 -19.86
C LYS A 59 -1.99 -13.66 -21.11
N GLY A 60 -2.67 -13.91 -22.22
CA GLY A 60 -2.04 -14.44 -23.42
C GLY A 60 -2.10 -15.96 -23.58
N GLY A 61 -2.78 -16.67 -22.66
CA GLY A 61 -3.14 -18.09 -22.81
C GLY A 61 -2.13 -19.09 -22.27
N ARG A 62 -1.02 -18.63 -21.65
CA ARG A 62 -0.07 -19.52 -20.95
C ARG A 62 -0.67 -19.99 -19.63
N THR A 63 -0.40 -21.26 -19.27
CA THR A 63 -0.76 -21.79 -17.96
C THR A 63 0.48 -22.25 -17.17
N ILE A 64 0.42 -22.16 -15.85
CA ILE A 64 1.46 -22.58 -14.93
C ILE A 64 0.83 -23.56 -13.92
N LYS A 65 1.52 -24.67 -13.65
CA LYS A 65 1.14 -25.62 -12.61
C LYS A 65 1.91 -25.35 -11.32
N ALA A 66 1.21 -25.43 -10.18
CA ALA A 66 1.81 -25.22 -8.88
C ALA A 66 1.18 -26.15 -7.83
N ASN A 67 1.97 -26.56 -6.87
CA ASN A 67 1.48 -27.33 -5.72
C ASN A 67 0.88 -26.40 -4.64
N HIS A 68 1.46 -25.22 -4.50
CA HIS A 68 1.03 -24.17 -3.57
C HIS A 68 1.09 -22.81 -4.27
N ILE A 69 0.31 -21.87 -3.80
CA ILE A 69 0.28 -20.50 -4.30
C ILE A 69 0.41 -19.53 -3.12
N VAL A 70 1.26 -18.51 -3.26
CA VAL A 70 1.37 -17.41 -2.31
C VAL A 70 1.00 -16.11 -3.00
N LEU A 71 -0.07 -15.46 -2.54
CA LEU A 71 -0.50 -14.16 -3.04
C LEU A 71 0.19 -13.05 -2.23
N SER A 72 1.15 -12.37 -2.86
CA SER A 72 1.86 -11.21 -2.31
C SER A 72 1.61 -9.94 -3.14
N ILE A 73 0.38 -9.79 -3.64
CA ILE A 73 -0.01 -8.76 -4.61
C ILE A 73 -0.27 -7.37 -4.00
N GLY A 74 -0.19 -7.25 -2.68
CA GLY A 74 -0.42 -6.01 -1.97
C GLY A 74 -1.81 -5.42 -2.18
N MET A 75 -1.93 -4.10 -2.03
CA MET A 75 -3.19 -3.37 -2.20
C MET A 75 -3.12 -2.27 -3.26
N GLN A 76 -1.94 -1.83 -3.67
CA GLN A 76 -1.76 -0.64 -4.52
C GLN A 76 -2.24 -0.79 -5.96
N GLY A 77 -2.47 -2.00 -6.43
CA GLY A 77 -3.04 -2.24 -7.78
C GLY A 77 -4.51 -1.81 -7.94
N ASN A 78 -5.20 -1.44 -6.86
CA ASN A 78 -6.60 -1.01 -6.87
C ASN A 78 -6.76 0.32 -6.12
N LEU A 79 -6.28 1.40 -6.72
CA LEU A 79 -6.34 2.74 -6.14
C LEU A 79 -7.77 3.27 -6.14
N ARG A 80 -8.14 3.95 -5.06
CA ARG A 80 -9.40 4.70 -5.00
C ARG A 80 -9.35 5.85 -5.98
N LYS A 81 -10.40 5.96 -6.79
CA LYS A 81 -10.59 7.05 -7.73
C LYS A 81 -11.30 8.23 -7.06
N LEU A 82 -11.29 9.37 -7.71
CA LEU A 82 -12.09 10.53 -7.31
C LEU A 82 -13.59 10.28 -7.48
N ASP A 83 -13.94 9.43 -8.45
CA ASP A 83 -15.32 9.06 -8.82
C ASP A 83 -16.19 10.31 -9.11
N VAL A 84 -15.65 11.26 -9.85
CA VAL A 84 -16.31 12.50 -10.27
C VAL A 84 -16.13 12.74 -11.76
N GLU A 85 -16.95 13.59 -12.34
CA GLU A 85 -16.81 14.03 -13.73
C GLU A 85 -15.40 14.60 -13.96
N GLY A 86 -14.70 14.08 -14.98
CA GLY A 86 -13.38 14.51 -15.41
C GLY A 86 -12.23 13.92 -14.61
N ASP A 87 -12.44 12.88 -13.82
CA ASP A 87 -11.37 12.22 -13.06
C ASP A 87 -10.47 11.33 -13.94
N ASP A 88 -10.78 11.21 -15.23
CA ASP A 88 -10.04 10.47 -16.25
C ASP A 88 -9.16 11.36 -17.16
N TRP A 89 -9.11 12.68 -16.91
CA TRP A 89 -8.20 13.55 -17.63
C TRP A 89 -6.74 13.15 -17.40
N GLU A 90 -5.89 13.29 -18.42
CA GLU A 90 -4.47 12.91 -18.37
C GLU A 90 -3.66 13.60 -17.24
N PHE A 91 -4.04 14.82 -16.86
CA PHE A 91 -3.41 15.56 -15.76
C PHE A 91 -3.92 15.13 -14.37
N VAL A 92 -4.85 14.16 -14.29
CA VAL A 92 -5.29 13.54 -13.02
C VAL A 92 -4.54 12.23 -12.81
N GLN A 93 -3.69 12.20 -11.82
CA GLN A 93 -2.85 11.05 -11.48
C GLN A 93 -3.22 10.47 -10.11
N TYR A 94 -3.08 9.17 -9.99
CA TYR A 94 -3.37 8.43 -8.75
C TYR A 94 -2.12 7.88 -8.07
N GLN A 95 -0.99 8.02 -8.72
CA GLN A 95 0.35 7.69 -8.24
C GLN A 95 1.28 8.86 -8.53
N LEU A 96 2.31 8.97 -7.74
CA LEU A 96 3.43 9.87 -7.96
C LEU A 96 4.68 9.00 -7.88
N ASP A 97 5.41 8.89 -8.96
CA ASP A 97 6.63 8.10 -9.02
C ASP A 97 7.83 8.94 -8.58
N ASP A 98 8.03 10.08 -9.18
CA ASP A 98 9.10 11.00 -8.84
C ASP A 98 8.57 12.44 -8.72
N PRO A 99 8.61 13.07 -7.54
CA PRO A 99 8.21 14.47 -7.38
C PRO A 99 9.14 15.46 -8.09
N GLU A 100 10.39 15.08 -8.39
CA GLU A 100 11.36 15.95 -9.05
C GLU A 100 11.10 16.13 -10.55
N GLU A 101 10.24 15.29 -11.15
CA GLU A 101 9.80 15.44 -12.54
C GLU A 101 8.89 16.65 -12.81
N TYR A 102 8.36 17.29 -11.73
CA TYR A 102 7.39 18.39 -11.83
C TYR A 102 8.02 19.68 -11.30
N GLU A 103 8.08 20.71 -12.13
CA GLU A 103 8.66 22.01 -11.83
C GLU A 103 7.75 23.14 -12.32
N ASP A 104 7.60 24.21 -11.54
CA ASP A 104 6.82 25.41 -11.86
C ASP A 104 5.31 25.14 -12.18
N GLU A 105 4.75 24.03 -11.69
CA GLU A 105 3.34 23.68 -11.85
C GLU A 105 2.49 24.14 -10.64
N THR A 106 1.20 24.35 -10.89
CA THR A 106 0.18 24.46 -9.84
C THR A 106 -0.45 23.08 -9.64
N ILE A 107 -0.14 22.44 -8.52
CA ILE A 107 -0.51 21.03 -8.27
C ILE A 107 -1.51 20.95 -7.10
N ILE A 108 -2.60 20.24 -7.33
CA ILE A 108 -3.56 19.92 -6.26
C ILE A 108 -3.39 18.47 -5.82
N VAL A 109 -3.04 18.27 -4.56
CA VAL A 109 -2.97 16.95 -3.96
C VAL A 109 -4.28 16.66 -3.24
N VAL A 110 -5.03 15.65 -3.69
CA VAL A 110 -6.32 15.28 -3.07
C VAL A 110 -6.11 14.08 -2.15
N GLY A 111 -6.32 14.30 -0.85
CA GLY A 111 -6.14 13.32 0.20
C GLY A 111 -5.42 13.91 1.41
N ALA A 112 -5.50 13.23 2.56
CA ALA A 112 -4.89 13.70 3.81
C ALA A 112 -4.32 12.53 4.65
N GLY A 113 -3.89 11.47 3.99
CA GLY A 113 -3.12 10.38 4.60
C GLY A 113 -1.62 10.60 4.46
N ASP A 114 -0.81 9.71 5.07
CA ASP A 114 0.65 9.82 5.07
C ASP A 114 1.23 10.04 3.67
N ALA A 115 0.86 9.22 2.69
CA ALA A 115 1.34 9.36 1.32
C ALA A 115 0.90 10.67 0.63
N ALA A 116 -0.28 11.22 0.96
CA ALA A 116 -0.71 12.49 0.43
C ALA A 116 0.14 13.65 0.96
N ILE A 117 0.45 13.61 2.26
CA ILE A 117 1.26 14.61 2.94
C ILE A 117 2.71 14.56 2.43
N GLU A 118 3.31 13.37 2.40
CA GLU A 118 4.67 13.17 1.90
C GLU A 118 4.80 13.66 0.45
N ASN A 119 3.84 13.35 -0.42
CA ASN A 119 3.82 13.84 -1.80
C ASN A 119 3.62 15.37 -1.87
N ALA A 120 2.67 15.93 -1.11
CA ALA A 120 2.41 17.37 -1.15
C ALA A 120 3.63 18.20 -0.73
N VAL A 121 4.31 17.78 0.34
CA VAL A 121 5.50 18.49 0.83
C VAL A 121 6.69 18.32 -0.13
N ALA A 122 6.90 17.12 -0.68
CA ALA A 122 7.95 16.91 -1.66
C ALA A 122 7.75 17.77 -2.92
N LEU A 123 6.54 17.80 -3.47
CA LEU A 123 6.19 18.61 -4.63
C LEU A 123 6.30 20.12 -4.36
N ALA A 124 6.00 20.57 -3.14
CA ALA A 124 6.04 21.99 -2.79
C ALA A 124 7.47 22.57 -2.76
N ALA A 125 8.50 21.74 -2.89
CA ALA A 125 9.89 22.20 -2.99
C ALA A 125 10.12 23.04 -4.26
N GLN A 126 9.38 22.79 -5.34
CA GLN A 126 9.58 23.43 -6.64
C GLN A 126 8.28 23.76 -7.39
N ASN A 127 7.11 23.59 -6.73
CA ASN A 127 5.80 23.82 -7.32
C ASN A 127 4.90 24.61 -6.36
N SER A 128 3.84 25.22 -6.90
CA SER A 128 2.76 25.78 -6.09
C SER A 128 1.77 24.67 -5.73
N VAL A 129 1.70 24.26 -4.47
CA VAL A 129 0.92 23.09 -4.04
C VAL A 129 -0.22 23.48 -3.10
N ALA A 130 -1.39 22.89 -3.34
CA ALA A 130 -2.48 22.90 -2.38
C ALA A 130 -2.96 21.48 -2.08
N LEU A 131 -3.21 21.20 -0.78
CA LEU A 131 -3.75 19.93 -0.30
C LEU A 131 -5.26 20.04 -0.07
N VAL A 132 -6.01 19.03 -0.48
CA VAL A 132 -7.45 18.93 -0.23
C VAL A 132 -7.73 17.88 0.83
N ASN A 133 -8.17 18.33 2.00
CA ASN A 133 -8.56 17.48 3.12
C ASN A 133 -10.07 17.51 3.33
N ARG A 134 -10.72 16.33 3.22
CA ARG A 134 -12.18 16.20 3.46
C ARG A 134 -12.60 16.44 4.91
N LYS A 135 -11.66 16.55 5.84
CA LYS A 135 -11.89 16.83 7.26
C LYS A 135 -11.24 18.14 7.66
N GLY A 136 -11.65 18.65 8.83
CA GLY A 136 -11.05 19.84 9.46
C GLY A 136 -9.70 19.57 10.13
N GLU A 137 -9.24 18.32 10.17
CA GLU A 137 -8.01 17.92 10.88
C GLU A 137 -7.34 16.73 10.19
N PHE A 138 -6.10 16.46 10.56
CA PHE A 138 -5.32 15.30 10.14
C PHE A 138 -5.39 14.19 11.20
N ALA A 139 -6.49 13.41 11.23
CA ALA A 139 -6.81 12.52 12.34
C ALA A 139 -6.15 11.12 12.31
N ARG A 140 -5.53 10.70 11.20
CA ARG A 140 -5.05 9.31 11.00
C ARG A 140 -3.72 9.25 10.28
N ILE A 141 -2.76 10.01 10.75
CA ILE A 141 -1.42 10.07 10.17
C ILE A 141 -0.37 9.81 11.25
N LYS A 142 0.84 9.47 10.83
CA LYS A 142 2.00 9.34 11.72
C LYS A 142 2.35 10.69 12.33
N ALA A 143 2.87 10.68 13.57
CA ALA A 143 3.25 11.91 14.27
C ALA A 143 4.25 12.76 13.48
N GLY A 144 5.23 12.14 12.83
CA GLY A 144 6.19 12.85 11.96
C GLY A 144 5.54 13.56 10.79
N ASN A 145 4.56 12.94 10.14
CA ASN A 145 3.82 13.55 9.03
C ASN A 145 2.88 14.67 9.51
N LEU A 146 2.36 14.57 10.74
CA LEU A 146 1.59 15.68 11.33
C LEU A 146 2.47 16.91 11.54
N THR A 147 3.66 16.74 12.08
CA THR A 147 4.63 17.84 12.24
C THR A 147 4.98 18.43 10.88
N LEU A 148 5.35 17.58 9.92
CA LEU A 148 5.75 17.98 8.58
C LEU A 148 4.69 18.83 7.87
N ILE A 149 3.43 18.38 7.87
CA ILE A 149 2.36 19.11 7.18
C ILE A 149 1.97 20.41 7.92
N THR A 150 2.00 20.39 9.25
CA THR A 150 1.70 21.59 10.04
C THR A 150 2.75 22.69 9.78
N GLU A 151 4.02 22.34 9.83
CA GLU A 151 5.12 23.26 9.52
C GLU A 151 5.04 23.81 8.08
N ALA A 152 4.69 22.95 7.11
CA ALA A 152 4.55 23.34 5.72
C ALA A 152 3.40 24.34 5.51
N ILE A 153 2.27 24.15 6.19
CA ILE A 153 1.13 25.09 6.12
C ILE A 153 1.45 26.38 6.86
N ASP A 154 2.00 26.30 8.07
CA ASP A 154 2.30 27.46 8.91
C ASP A 154 3.37 28.38 8.29
N SER A 155 4.32 27.79 7.57
CA SER A 155 5.34 28.55 6.81
C SER A 155 4.83 29.11 5.48
N GLY A 156 3.65 28.72 5.05
CA GLY A 156 3.10 29.11 3.74
C GLY A 156 3.75 28.37 2.56
N LEU A 157 4.44 27.26 2.81
CA LEU A 157 5.04 26.43 1.75
C LEU A 157 3.96 25.79 0.87
N LEU A 158 2.82 25.41 1.46
CA LEU A 158 1.64 24.92 0.74
C LEU A 158 0.34 25.38 1.42
N GLU A 159 -0.74 25.37 0.66
CA GLU A 159 -2.09 25.69 1.16
C GLU A 159 -2.87 24.40 1.49
N CYS A 160 -3.88 24.49 2.38
CA CYS A 160 -4.77 23.38 2.68
C CYS A 160 -6.25 23.80 2.66
N TYR A 161 -7.02 23.14 1.80
CA TYR A 161 -8.49 23.24 1.77
C TYR A 161 -9.07 22.21 2.73
N TYR A 162 -9.47 22.65 3.92
CA TYR A 162 -10.11 21.78 4.92
C TYR A 162 -11.62 21.63 4.66
N ASN A 163 -12.20 20.53 5.13
CA ASN A 163 -13.62 20.19 4.93
C ASN A 163 -14.04 20.27 3.46
N ALA A 164 -13.12 19.98 2.55
CA ALA A 164 -13.29 20.12 1.12
C ALA A 164 -13.26 18.74 0.42
N THR A 165 -14.12 18.58 -0.57
CA THR A 165 -14.17 17.40 -1.43
C THR A 165 -14.19 17.80 -2.88
N THR A 166 -13.68 16.95 -3.77
CA THR A 166 -13.77 17.21 -5.22
C THR A 166 -15.22 17.07 -5.68
N ALA A 167 -15.73 18.08 -6.38
CA ALA A 167 -17.05 18.03 -7.02
C ALA A 167 -16.94 17.56 -8.47
N ARG A 168 -16.00 18.10 -9.23
CA ARG A 168 -15.67 17.72 -10.62
C ARG A 168 -14.31 18.28 -11.02
N VAL A 169 -13.76 17.73 -12.09
CA VAL A 169 -12.52 18.18 -12.70
C VAL A 169 -12.82 18.71 -14.12
N SER A 170 -12.15 19.77 -14.51
CA SER A 170 -12.25 20.33 -15.85
C SER A 170 -10.84 20.76 -16.32
N PRO A 171 -10.59 20.90 -17.60
CA PRO A 171 -9.27 21.31 -18.09
C PRO A 171 -8.74 22.57 -17.37
N GLY A 172 -7.56 22.44 -16.77
CA GLY A 172 -6.86 23.51 -16.06
C GLY A 172 -7.47 23.91 -14.71
N LYS A 173 -8.38 23.12 -14.13
CA LYS A 173 -9.00 23.46 -12.82
C LYS A 173 -9.68 22.29 -12.16
N ILE A 174 -9.75 22.35 -10.83
CA ILE A 174 -10.58 21.49 -9.99
C ILE A 174 -11.69 22.33 -9.35
N ILE A 175 -12.87 21.77 -9.21
CA ILE A 175 -13.98 22.37 -8.48
C ILE A 175 -14.15 21.60 -7.17
N LEU A 176 -14.03 22.33 -6.07
CA LEU A 176 -14.15 21.80 -4.73
C LEU A 176 -15.50 22.16 -4.12
N LYS A 177 -16.11 21.23 -3.41
CA LYS A 177 -17.18 21.48 -2.45
C LYS A 177 -16.56 21.84 -1.10
N THR A 178 -16.82 23.03 -0.61
CA THR A 178 -16.39 23.52 0.71
C THR A 178 -17.61 23.88 1.56
N PRO A 179 -17.47 24.16 2.86
CA PRO A 179 -18.58 24.63 3.71
C PRO A 179 -19.26 25.89 3.20
N ASP A 180 -18.51 26.73 2.49
CA ASP A 180 -19.00 28.02 1.95
C ASP A 180 -19.59 27.90 0.53
N GLY A 181 -19.60 26.71 -0.04
CA GLY A 181 -20.11 26.43 -1.38
C GLY A 181 -19.06 25.85 -2.33
N GLU A 182 -19.32 25.95 -3.63
CA GLU A 182 -18.35 25.48 -4.63
C GLU A 182 -17.26 26.54 -4.86
N THR A 183 -16.01 26.09 -4.83
CA THR A 183 -14.83 26.89 -5.10
C THR A 183 -14.08 26.33 -6.30
N THR A 184 -13.71 27.18 -7.26
CA THR A 184 -12.90 26.79 -8.41
C THR A 184 -11.44 27.11 -8.15
N VAL A 185 -10.58 26.11 -8.26
CA VAL A 185 -9.14 26.24 -8.05
C VAL A 185 -8.43 25.91 -9.38
N PRO A 186 -7.69 26.86 -9.97
CA PRO A 186 -6.86 26.58 -11.14
C PRO A 186 -5.75 25.55 -10.78
N CYS A 187 -5.42 24.66 -11.70
CA CYS A 187 -4.31 23.73 -11.54
C CYS A 187 -3.85 23.16 -12.88
N ASP A 188 -2.57 22.88 -12.96
CA ASP A 188 -1.95 22.17 -14.09
C ASP A 188 -2.07 20.67 -13.89
N ARG A 189 -2.07 20.19 -12.63
CA ARG A 189 -2.08 18.77 -12.27
C ARG A 189 -2.87 18.50 -11.00
N ILE A 190 -3.45 17.29 -10.96
CA ILE A 190 -4.12 16.75 -9.76
C ILE A 190 -3.48 15.41 -9.42
N ILE A 191 -3.03 15.26 -8.17
CA ILE A 191 -2.49 14.01 -7.64
C ILE A 191 -3.42 13.49 -6.55
N ALA A 192 -4.22 12.49 -6.87
CA ALA A 192 -5.21 11.93 -5.95
C ALA A 192 -4.60 10.77 -5.13
N ARG A 193 -4.33 11.03 -3.87
CA ARG A 193 -3.77 10.07 -2.90
C ARG A 193 -4.85 9.61 -1.90
N LEU A 194 -5.87 8.96 -2.42
CA LEU A 194 -7.06 8.55 -1.67
C LEU A 194 -6.92 7.17 -0.99
N GLY A 195 -5.73 6.59 -1.09
CA GLY A 195 -5.45 5.23 -0.63
C GLY A 195 -5.86 4.17 -1.64
N ALA A 196 -5.65 2.91 -1.25
CA ALA A 196 -5.98 1.75 -2.07
C ALA A 196 -7.06 0.90 -1.40
N MET A 197 -7.74 0.11 -2.20
CA MET A 197 -8.66 -0.93 -1.74
C MET A 197 -8.04 -2.30 -2.01
N ALA A 198 -8.34 -3.27 -1.15
CA ALA A 198 -7.98 -4.65 -1.44
C ALA A 198 -8.57 -5.06 -2.80
N PRO A 199 -7.84 -5.82 -3.64
CA PRO A 199 -8.37 -6.37 -4.89
C PRO A 199 -9.37 -7.51 -4.62
N ARG A 200 -10.40 -7.20 -3.84
CA ARG A 200 -11.36 -8.15 -3.25
C ARG A 200 -11.98 -9.04 -4.31
N ARG A 201 -12.47 -8.45 -5.41
CA ARG A 201 -13.11 -9.23 -6.49
C ARG A 201 -12.18 -10.29 -7.07
N PHE A 202 -10.91 -9.96 -7.24
CA PHE A 202 -9.91 -10.92 -7.71
C PHE A 202 -9.72 -12.03 -6.67
N VAL A 203 -9.55 -11.70 -5.42
CA VAL A 203 -9.29 -12.64 -4.33
C VAL A 203 -10.51 -13.56 -4.10
N GLU A 204 -11.71 -13.01 -4.02
CA GLU A 204 -12.98 -13.78 -3.88
C GLU A 204 -13.22 -14.71 -5.07
N SER A 205 -12.90 -14.26 -6.29
CA SER A 205 -13.04 -15.12 -7.48
C SER A 205 -12.12 -16.34 -7.49
N ARG A 206 -11.17 -16.40 -6.52
CA ARG A 206 -10.29 -17.55 -6.27
C ARG A 206 -10.81 -18.45 -5.15
N GLY A 207 -11.98 -18.17 -4.60
CA GLY A 207 -12.61 -18.93 -3.52
C GLY A 207 -12.17 -18.50 -2.12
N ILE A 208 -11.37 -17.44 -1.98
CA ILE A 208 -10.94 -16.93 -0.69
C ILE A 208 -12.07 -16.13 -0.05
N THR A 209 -12.41 -16.45 1.18
CA THR A 209 -13.41 -15.75 1.99
C THR A 209 -12.80 -14.57 2.75
N PHE A 210 -13.64 -13.61 3.13
CA PHE A 210 -13.26 -12.42 3.89
C PHE A 210 -13.98 -12.42 5.24
N THR A 211 -13.39 -11.75 6.23
CA THR A 211 -13.91 -11.68 7.60
C THR A 211 -15.27 -10.97 7.71
N SER A 212 -15.64 -10.16 6.73
CA SER A 212 -16.95 -9.52 6.61
C SER A 212 -17.18 -8.98 5.18
N ASP A 213 -18.38 -8.44 4.92
CA ASP A 213 -18.73 -7.79 3.65
C ASP A 213 -18.22 -6.35 3.52
N GLU A 214 -17.64 -5.79 4.57
CA GLU A 214 -17.09 -4.44 4.55
C GLU A 214 -15.94 -4.31 3.52
N PRO A 215 -15.87 -3.21 2.76
CA PRO A 215 -14.82 -3.01 1.75
C PRO A 215 -13.38 -3.03 2.31
N SER A 216 -13.22 -2.81 3.61
CA SER A 216 -11.94 -2.83 4.32
C SER A 216 -11.65 -4.17 5.01
N ALA A 217 -12.54 -5.15 4.90
CA ALA A 217 -12.33 -6.47 5.48
C ALA A 217 -11.08 -7.14 4.92
N LEU A 218 -10.44 -7.94 5.75
CA LEU A 218 -9.29 -8.74 5.37
C LEU A 218 -9.72 -10.16 4.96
N PRO A 219 -8.93 -10.86 4.15
CA PRO A 219 -9.14 -12.29 3.92
C PRO A 219 -9.12 -13.08 5.23
N GLU A 220 -9.94 -14.11 5.31
CA GLU A 220 -9.87 -15.09 6.38
C GLU A 220 -8.62 -15.96 6.20
N LEU A 221 -7.71 -15.90 7.16
CA LEU A 221 -6.43 -16.59 7.14
C LEU A 221 -6.23 -17.39 8.41
N SER A 222 -5.56 -18.51 8.30
CA SER A 222 -5.02 -19.23 9.45
C SER A 222 -3.86 -18.46 10.09
N GLU A 223 -3.40 -18.91 11.26
CA GLU A 223 -2.18 -18.39 11.90
C GLU A 223 -0.92 -18.53 11.05
N ARG A 224 -0.99 -19.33 9.98
CA ARG A 224 0.10 -19.57 9.02
C ARG A 224 -0.19 -18.98 7.65
N TYR A 225 -1.08 -17.97 7.59
CA TYR A 225 -1.45 -17.21 6.38
C TYR A 225 -2.09 -18.05 5.27
N GLU A 226 -2.49 -19.30 5.54
CA GLU A 226 -3.27 -20.12 4.61
C GLU A 226 -4.70 -19.60 4.58
N SER A 227 -5.23 -19.40 3.39
CA SER A 227 -6.60 -18.90 3.18
C SER A 227 -7.64 -20.00 3.37
N SER A 228 -8.92 -19.66 3.17
CA SER A 228 -10.03 -20.63 3.09
C SER A 228 -9.85 -21.68 1.98
N VAL A 229 -8.94 -21.45 1.03
CA VAL A 229 -8.55 -22.41 -0.02
C VAL A 229 -7.25 -23.11 0.40
N PRO A 230 -7.27 -24.40 0.76
CA PRO A 230 -6.06 -25.12 1.16
C PRO A 230 -4.94 -25.03 0.11
N GLY A 231 -3.70 -24.77 0.56
CA GLY A 231 -2.54 -24.60 -0.32
C GLY A 231 -2.40 -23.23 -0.97
N LEU A 232 -3.36 -22.30 -0.73
CA LEU A 232 -3.31 -20.93 -1.19
C LEU A 232 -3.15 -19.98 0.01
N TYR A 233 -2.03 -19.26 0.03
CA TYR A 233 -1.60 -18.37 1.10
C TYR A 233 -1.69 -16.91 0.69
N VAL A 234 -1.90 -16.01 1.65
CA VAL A 234 -1.94 -14.55 1.42
C VAL A 234 -1.01 -13.88 2.41
N VAL A 235 -0.11 -13.02 1.93
CA VAL A 235 0.89 -12.33 2.76
C VAL A 235 0.94 -10.83 2.47
N GLY A 236 1.59 -10.08 3.36
CA GLY A 236 1.84 -8.65 3.21
C GLY A 236 0.61 -7.79 3.43
N ALA A 237 0.52 -6.67 2.71
CA ALA A 237 -0.52 -5.67 2.92
C ALA A 237 -1.94 -6.21 2.70
N LEU A 238 -2.13 -7.15 1.78
CA LEU A 238 -3.42 -7.81 1.55
C LEU A 238 -3.87 -8.64 2.76
N ALA A 239 -2.92 -9.22 3.50
CA ALA A 239 -3.18 -9.93 4.76
C ALA A 239 -3.32 -9.01 5.98
N GLY A 240 -3.27 -7.69 5.81
CA GLY A 240 -3.34 -6.70 6.90
C GLY A 240 -1.98 -6.27 7.46
N TYR A 241 -0.87 -6.64 6.84
CA TYR A 241 0.50 -6.35 7.30
C TYR A 241 1.23 -5.43 6.29
N PRO A 242 1.01 -4.11 6.35
CA PRO A 242 1.52 -3.17 5.34
C PRO A 242 3.00 -2.78 5.51
N LEU A 243 3.72 -3.37 6.48
CA LEU A 243 5.13 -3.11 6.72
C LEU A 243 6.01 -4.12 5.97
N ILE A 244 7.07 -3.64 5.30
CA ILE A 244 7.96 -4.47 4.47
C ILE A 244 8.56 -5.62 5.26
N LYS A 245 9.16 -5.37 6.43
CA LYS A 245 9.78 -6.41 7.26
C LYS A 245 8.78 -7.49 7.71
N LEU A 246 7.53 -7.10 8.02
CA LEU A 246 6.49 -8.06 8.36
C LEU A 246 6.12 -8.94 7.15
N ALA A 247 5.96 -8.33 5.98
CA ALA A 247 5.65 -9.06 4.76
C ALA A 247 6.77 -10.04 4.37
N MET A 248 8.04 -9.64 4.55
CA MET A 248 9.20 -10.51 4.32
C MET A 248 9.20 -11.71 5.28
N ASN A 249 8.97 -11.48 6.57
CA ASN A 249 8.88 -12.54 7.57
C ASN A 249 7.72 -13.49 7.28
N GLN A 250 6.56 -13.00 6.86
CA GLN A 250 5.43 -13.84 6.46
C GLN A 250 5.77 -14.72 5.26
N GLY A 251 6.46 -14.17 4.26
CA GLY A 251 6.94 -14.95 3.12
C GLY A 251 7.84 -16.11 3.56
N TYR A 252 8.80 -15.85 4.45
CA TYR A 252 9.65 -16.88 5.06
C TYR A 252 8.83 -17.93 5.80
N GLU A 253 7.93 -17.50 6.69
CA GLU A 253 7.09 -18.39 7.50
C GLU A 253 6.17 -19.29 6.67
N VAL A 254 5.62 -18.75 5.57
CA VAL A 254 4.82 -19.55 4.62
C VAL A 254 5.67 -20.62 3.94
N VAL A 255 6.89 -20.28 3.50
CA VAL A 255 7.79 -21.25 2.87
C VAL A 255 8.19 -22.36 3.84
N GLU A 256 8.52 -22.03 5.09
CA GLU A 256 8.81 -23.01 6.14
C GLU A 256 7.59 -23.89 6.43
N THR A 257 6.39 -23.31 6.50
CA THR A 257 5.14 -24.07 6.67
C THR A 257 4.88 -25.03 5.51
N ILE A 258 5.09 -24.60 4.27
CA ILE A 258 4.95 -25.46 3.08
C ILE A 258 5.99 -26.60 3.10
N SER A 259 7.18 -26.32 3.63
CA SER A 259 8.27 -27.29 3.79
C SER A 259 8.05 -28.28 4.95
N GLY A 260 7.00 -28.06 5.77
CA GLY A 260 6.66 -28.90 6.91
C GLY A 260 7.42 -28.55 8.20
N ASN A 261 8.04 -27.39 8.25
CA ASN A 261 8.73 -26.89 9.43
C ASN A 261 7.77 -26.08 10.31
N GLU A 262 7.80 -26.32 11.61
CA GLU A 262 7.09 -25.51 12.59
C GLU A 262 8.03 -24.45 13.16
N ILE A 263 7.72 -23.19 12.93
CA ILE A 263 8.45 -22.05 13.46
C ILE A 263 7.48 -21.06 14.11
N PRO A 264 7.84 -20.43 15.26
CA PRO A 264 7.01 -19.41 15.87
C PRO A 264 7.01 -18.14 15.00
N PRO A 265 5.95 -17.30 14.97
CA PRO A 265 5.94 -16.00 14.31
C PRO A 265 7.10 -15.10 14.78
N ALA A 266 7.60 -14.22 13.89
CA ALA A 266 8.78 -13.38 14.17
C ALA A 266 8.56 -12.36 15.28
N ASP A 267 7.33 -11.94 15.51
CA ASP A 267 6.94 -10.97 16.53
C ASP A 267 6.69 -11.60 17.92
N GLU A 268 6.56 -12.93 18.00
CA GLU A 268 6.28 -13.64 19.26
C GLU A 268 7.30 -13.33 20.37
N PRO A 269 8.63 -13.38 20.13
CA PRO A 269 9.61 -13.02 21.15
C PRO A 269 9.49 -11.57 21.63
N LEU A 270 9.15 -10.64 20.73
CA LEU A 270 8.96 -9.22 21.07
C LEU A 270 7.68 -9.00 21.89
N LEU A 271 6.63 -9.76 21.60
CA LEU A 271 5.39 -9.74 22.37
C LEU A 271 5.62 -10.31 23.76
N GLU A 272 6.33 -11.43 23.90
CA GLU A 272 6.68 -12.03 25.19
C GLU A 272 7.47 -11.06 26.06
N GLU A 273 8.50 -10.40 25.52
CA GLU A 273 9.28 -9.40 26.24
C GLU A 273 8.41 -8.24 26.73
N LYS A 274 7.56 -7.71 25.84
CA LYS A 274 6.63 -6.62 26.20
C LYS A 274 5.60 -7.05 27.24
N PHE A 275 5.05 -8.26 27.13
CA PHE A 275 4.12 -8.80 28.12
C PHE A 275 4.79 -9.04 29.46
N ALA A 276 6.06 -9.48 29.47
CA ALA A 276 6.83 -9.66 30.72
C ALA A 276 7.11 -8.32 31.42
N ALA A 277 7.25 -7.23 30.69
CA ALA A 277 7.49 -5.89 31.20
C ALA A 277 6.23 -5.19 31.74
N LEU A 278 5.01 -5.74 31.52
CA LEU A 278 3.76 -5.14 32.03
C LEU A 278 3.66 -5.25 33.55
N PRO A 279 3.35 -4.14 34.28
CA PRO A 279 3.16 -4.18 35.72
C PRO A 279 1.94 -5.05 36.08
N GLY A 280 2.12 -6.01 36.96
CA GLY A 280 1.03 -6.83 37.53
C GLY A 280 0.93 -8.26 37.00
N ARG A 281 1.79 -8.72 36.10
CA ARG A 281 2.00 -10.15 35.83
C ARG A 281 3.12 -10.70 36.72
N LYS A 282 2.75 -11.36 37.79
CA LYS A 282 3.57 -12.33 38.54
C LYS A 282 3.04 -13.73 38.21
#